data_0104d5fa36c1277a8fb4b5dddbc8810a
#
_entry.id   0104d5fa36c1277a8fb4b5dddbc8810a
#
_cell.length_a   1.000
_cell.length_b   1.000
_cell.length_c   1.000
_cell.angle_alpha   90.00
_cell.angle_beta   90.00
_cell.angle_gamma   90.00
#
_symmetry.space_group_name_H-M   'P 1'
#
loop_
_entity.id
_entity.type
_entity.pdbx_description
1 polymer ?
#
loop_
_entity_poly.entity_id
_entity_poly.type
_entity_poly.pdbx_seq_one_letter_code
_entity_poly.pdbx_strand_id
1 'polypeptide(L)'
;MKSYKQLSKKERAALYAELMESYNEYVKKGLLLDLSRGKPNGSQLDISNGLLSVDLTKSYSSRAGVDCRNYGLLDGLPEMKEFFANALNLDKNDIIVGGNSSLQLMYDTLSRALLFGVHGSVKPWAQDKGLKWICVAPGYDRHFKMTELFGFELLTVRMLPTGPDMDEVERLVRDPKVKGMWCVPKYSNPTGCTYSDETVRRLAAMECAAPDFRIMWDNAYAVHDFSEDKDELADIFTLAEEYGNKDRIFYFSSTSKVTYPGGGVAFMAASANNRKQITPYLGAQTIGYDKVNQLRHLRFFGTPENMYKHMLDLGKVIKVKFDIALSKLDELSGLDIAEWTDPKGGYFISVDVMKGTAKRVYDLTSGAGVTLTPVGATFPYGIDPDDSNLRLAPTYPSDVELALACEILVLAIKLAALEKLGI
;
A
#
# COMPACT_ATOMS: atom_id res chain seq x y z
N MET A 1 32.42 -4.36 11.81
CA MET A 1 32.18 -5.34 12.91
C MET A 1 32.32 -6.76 12.36
N LYS A 2 32.61 -7.79 13.20
CA LYS A 2 32.51 -9.19 12.74
C LYS A 2 31.05 -9.56 12.60
N SER A 3 30.69 -10.30 11.55
CA SER A 3 29.36 -10.91 11.43
C SER A 3 29.09 -11.84 12.63
N TYR A 4 27.84 -11.92 13.09
CA TYR A 4 27.45 -12.78 14.22
C TYR A 4 27.73 -14.26 13.94
N LYS A 5 27.71 -14.67 12.67
CA LYS A 5 28.07 -16.03 12.23
C LYS A 5 29.55 -16.35 12.48
N GLN A 6 30.43 -15.34 12.53
CA GLN A 6 31.89 -15.48 12.72
C GLN A 6 32.27 -15.46 14.20
N LEU A 7 31.36 -15.15 15.11
CA LEU A 7 31.61 -15.16 16.55
C LEU A 7 31.67 -16.62 17.06
N SER A 8 32.58 -16.90 17.96
CA SER A 8 32.60 -18.15 18.73
C SER A 8 31.37 -18.24 19.65
N LYS A 9 30.98 -19.43 20.07
CA LYS A 9 29.91 -19.64 21.02
C LYS A 9 30.08 -18.84 22.30
N LYS A 10 31.33 -18.76 22.82
CA LYS A 10 31.66 -17.98 24.04
C LYS A 10 31.44 -16.46 23.80
N GLU A 11 31.85 -15.93 22.66
CA GLU A 11 31.67 -14.53 22.30
C GLU A 11 30.16 -14.21 22.14
N ARG A 12 29.39 -15.10 21.51
CA ARG A 12 27.92 -14.95 21.38
C ARG A 12 27.23 -14.94 22.74
N ALA A 13 27.59 -15.87 23.64
CA ALA A 13 26.99 -15.93 24.99
C ALA A 13 27.32 -14.68 25.81
N ALA A 14 28.55 -14.14 25.73
CA ALA A 14 28.87 -12.90 26.42
C ALA A 14 28.11 -11.70 25.87
N LEU A 15 28.01 -11.56 24.54
CA LEU A 15 27.28 -10.49 23.89
C LEU A 15 25.77 -10.59 24.21
N TYR A 16 25.21 -11.79 24.20
CA TYR A 16 23.81 -12.01 24.54
C TYR A 16 23.49 -11.57 25.96
N ALA A 17 24.36 -11.89 26.93
CA ALA A 17 24.15 -11.47 28.31
C ALA A 17 24.15 -9.94 28.46
N GLU A 18 25.07 -9.23 27.80
CA GLU A 18 25.13 -7.76 27.76
C GLU A 18 23.85 -7.14 27.14
N LEU A 19 23.43 -7.67 25.98
CA LEU A 19 22.22 -7.19 25.30
C LEU A 19 20.95 -7.49 26.11
N MET A 20 20.89 -8.60 26.82
CA MET A 20 19.77 -8.94 27.72
C MET A 20 19.67 -8.01 28.94
N GLU A 21 20.79 -7.53 29.48
CA GLU A 21 20.76 -6.48 30.52
C GLU A 21 20.08 -5.22 29.97
N SER A 22 20.51 -4.75 28.80
CA SER A 22 19.93 -3.58 28.13
C SER A 22 18.42 -3.79 27.82
N TYR A 23 18.05 -4.97 27.34
CA TYR A 23 16.66 -5.33 27.08
C TYR A 23 15.79 -5.27 28.35
N ASN A 24 16.29 -5.82 29.44
CA ASN A 24 15.57 -5.82 30.74
C ASN A 24 15.36 -4.39 31.28
N GLU A 25 16.28 -3.46 30.99
CA GLU A 25 16.07 -2.04 31.35
C GLU A 25 14.91 -1.42 30.55
N TYR A 26 14.72 -1.78 29.28
CA TYR A 26 13.54 -1.33 28.52
C TYR A 26 12.24 -1.95 29.04
N VAL A 27 12.23 -3.24 29.37
CA VAL A 27 11.04 -3.92 29.94
C VAL A 27 10.59 -3.23 31.22
N LYS A 28 11.53 -2.83 32.09
CA LYS A 28 11.20 -2.12 33.37
C LYS A 28 10.56 -0.76 33.14
N LYS A 29 10.76 -0.10 32.01
CA LYS A 29 10.21 1.23 31.70
C LYS A 29 8.71 1.22 31.42
N GLY A 30 8.09 0.07 31.13
CA GLY A 30 6.66 -0.05 30.88
C GLY A 30 6.18 0.80 29.68
N LEU A 31 6.94 0.83 28.61
CA LEU A 31 6.69 1.66 27.42
C LEU A 31 5.43 1.20 26.66
N LEU A 32 4.81 2.15 25.93
CA LEU A 32 3.68 1.90 25.02
C LEU A 32 3.93 2.62 23.71
N LEU A 33 4.70 1.98 22.81
CA LEU A 33 5.13 2.52 21.53
C LEU A 33 4.47 1.75 20.38
N ASP A 34 4.16 2.40 19.26
CA ASP A 34 3.39 1.79 18.16
C ASP A 34 4.05 2.02 16.79
N LEU A 35 4.69 1.00 16.23
CA LEU A 35 5.23 0.95 14.87
C LEU A 35 4.34 0.18 13.89
N SER A 36 3.12 -0.20 14.28
CA SER A 36 2.22 -1.02 13.46
C SER A 36 1.38 -0.20 12.47
N ARG A 37 1.15 1.08 12.74
CA ARG A 37 0.12 1.88 12.08
C ARG A 37 0.65 2.75 10.95
N GLY A 38 0.46 2.30 9.71
CA GLY A 38 0.71 3.09 8.50
C GLY A 38 -0.33 4.19 8.28
N LYS A 39 -0.45 5.14 9.24
CA LYS A 39 -1.34 6.29 9.16
C LYS A 39 -0.59 7.59 9.48
N PRO A 40 -1.07 8.75 8.99
CA PRO A 40 -0.48 10.02 9.35
C PRO A 40 -0.66 10.32 10.84
N ASN A 41 0.31 11.00 11.44
CA ASN A 41 0.19 11.58 12.77
C ASN A 41 -0.41 12.99 12.74
N GLY A 42 -0.56 13.63 13.90
CA GLY A 42 -1.15 14.97 14.00
C GLY A 42 -0.43 16.02 13.16
N SER A 43 0.90 16.09 13.20
CA SER A 43 1.67 17.07 12.44
C SER A 43 1.55 16.92 10.92
N GLN A 44 1.40 15.70 10.44
CA GLN A 44 1.14 15.45 9.01
C GLN A 44 -0.29 15.87 8.62
N LEU A 45 -1.28 15.61 9.49
CA LEU A 45 -2.66 16.01 9.25
C LEU A 45 -2.81 17.55 9.26
N ASP A 46 -2.08 18.25 10.14
CA ASP A 46 -2.14 19.70 10.29
C ASP A 46 -1.71 20.46 9.02
N ILE A 47 -0.85 19.87 8.19
CA ILE A 47 -0.47 20.42 6.88
C ILE A 47 -1.71 20.60 5.97
N SER A 48 -2.73 19.76 6.17
CA SER A 48 -3.99 19.82 5.39
C SER A 48 -5.09 20.63 6.07
N ASN A 49 -4.86 21.30 7.20
CA ASN A 49 -5.92 22.01 7.96
C ASN A 49 -6.59 23.13 7.15
N GLY A 50 -5.92 23.69 6.14
CA GLY A 50 -6.55 24.60 5.18
C GLY A 50 -7.77 24.02 4.47
N LEU A 51 -7.84 22.70 4.30
CA LEU A 51 -9.01 22.02 3.72
C LEU A 51 -10.28 22.19 4.59
N LEU A 52 -10.15 22.24 5.91
CA LEU A 52 -11.27 22.44 6.84
C LEU A 52 -11.78 23.88 6.81
N SER A 53 -10.96 24.83 6.37
CA SER A 53 -11.28 26.25 6.29
C SER A 53 -11.85 26.70 4.94
N VAL A 54 -12.01 25.76 3.99
CA VAL A 54 -12.59 26.07 2.67
C VAL A 54 -14.06 26.48 2.84
N ASP A 55 -14.34 27.76 2.57
CA ASP A 55 -15.70 28.30 2.64
C ASP A 55 -16.47 28.01 1.34
N LEU A 56 -17.46 27.15 1.43
CA LEU A 56 -18.39 26.84 0.33
C LEU A 56 -19.73 27.58 0.45
N THR A 57 -19.93 28.41 1.47
CA THR A 57 -21.25 29.06 1.71
C THR A 57 -21.64 30.01 0.57
N LYS A 58 -20.66 30.61 -0.08
CA LYS A 58 -20.85 31.55 -1.21
C LYS A 58 -20.64 30.92 -2.59
N SER A 59 -20.06 29.72 -2.64
CA SER A 59 -19.67 29.05 -3.91
C SER A 59 -19.72 27.54 -3.76
N TYR A 60 -20.91 27.01 -3.69
CA TYR A 60 -21.21 25.58 -3.60
C TYR A 60 -21.45 24.92 -4.96
N SER A 61 -21.34 25.65 -6.04
CA SER A 61 -21.48 25.11 -7.40
C SER A 61 -20.13 24.75 -8.00
N SER A 62 -20.14 23.69 -8.79
CA SER A 62 -19.01 23.32 -9.63
C SER A 62 -18.78 24.33 -10.75
N ARG A 63 -17.64 24.26 -11.44
CA ARG A 63 -17.33 25.08 -12.62
C ARG A 63 -18.39 24.88 -13.72
N ALA A 64 -18.97 23.68 -13.82
CA ALA A 64 -20.02 23.34 -14.78
C ALA A 64 -21.43 23.81 -14.33
N GLY A 65 -21.54 24.55 -13.23
CA GLY A 65 -22.83 25.06 -12.72
C GLY A 65 -23.65 24.06 -11.92
N VAL A 66 -23.09 22.89 -11.58
CA VAL A 66 -23.79 21.88 -10.77
C VAL A 66 -23.81 22.30 -9.31
N ASP A 67 -24.98 22.34 -8.69
CA ASP A 67 -25.13 22.51 -7.24
C ASP A 67 -24.66 21.24 -6.52
N CYS A 68 -23.50 21.31 -5.88
CA CYS A 68 -22.86 20.17 -5.22
C CYS A 68 -23.61 19.67 -3.98
N ARG A 69 -24.57 20.42 -3.47
CA ARG A 69 -25.40 20.03 -2.32
C ARG A 69 -26.52 19.06 -2.70
N ASN A 70 -26.81 18.89 -3.99
CA ASN A 70 -27.92 18.09 -4.49
C ASN A 70 -27.45 16.73 -5.04
N TYR A 71 -28.37 15.85 -5.34
CA TYR A 71 -28.14 14.55 -5.99
C TYR A 71 -27.54 14.68 -7.40
N GLY A 72 -27.09 13.56 -7.95
CA GLY A 72 -26.65 13.45 -9.35
C GLY A 72 -25.13 13.40 -9.52
N LEU A 73 -24.69 13.27 -10.76
CA LEU A 73 -23.31 13.02 -11.17
C LEU A 73 -22.76 11.73 -10.57
N LEU A 74 -23.27 10.63 -11.09
CA LEU A 74 -22.97 9.27 -10.61
C LEU A 74 -21.48 8.94 -10.54
N ASP A 75 -20.70 9.48 -11.50
CA ASP A 75 -19.27 9.26 -11.64
C ASP A 75 -18.40 10.43 -11.11
N GLY A 76 -19.03 11.37 -10.37
CA GLY A 76 -18.38 12.49 -9.73
C GLY A 76 -18.35 13.79 -10.54
N LEU A 77 -17.75 14.83 -9.97
CA LEU A 77 -17.61 16.13 -10.62
C LEU A 77 -16.68 16.04 -11.84
N PRO A 78 -17.05 16.59 -13.01
CA PRO A 78 -16.19 16.60 -14.20
C PRO A 78 -14.81 17.21 -13.93
N GLU A 79 -14.76 18.31 -13.17
CA GLU A 79 -13.51 18.95 -12.81
C GLU A 79 -12.67 18.14 -11.81
N MET A 80 -13.27 17.27 -10.98
CA MET A 80 -12.52 16.36 -10.12
C MET A 80 -11.89 15.22 -10.93
N LYS A 81 -12.61 14.72 -11.94
CA LYS A 81 -12.05 13.76 -12.90
C LYS A 81 -10.90 14.37 -13.69
N GLU A 82 -11.06 15.61 -14.17
CA GLU A 82 -10.00 16.35 -14.87
C GLU A 82 -8.78 16.59 -13.96
N PHE A 83 -9.02 16.91 -12.68
CA PHE A 83 -7.97 17.10 -11.68
C PHE A 83 -7.11 15.83 -11.49
N PHE A 84 -7.75 14.68 -11.25
CA PHE A 84 -7.03 13.41 -11.11
C PHE A 84 -6.38 12.96 -12.40
N ALA A 85 -7.03 13.16 -13.55
CA ALA A 85 -6.46 12.85 -14.86
C ALA A 85 -5.15 13.58 -15.09
N ASN A 86 -5.13 14.90 -14.85
CA ASN A 86 -3.93 15.72 -15.01
C ASN A 86 -2.86 15.40 -13.97
N ALA A 87 -3.26 15.07 -12.72
CA ALA A 87 -2.31 14.74 -11.66
C ALA A 87 -1.58 13.40 -11.89
N LEU A 88 -2.23 12.43 -12.55
CA LEU A 88 -1.76 11.05 -12.64
C LEU A 88 -1.62 10.53 -14.08
N ASN A 89 -1.68 11.43 -15.06
CA ASN A 89 -1.58 11.12 -16.48
C ASN A 89 -2.60 10.06 -16.93
N LEU A 90 -3.89 10.25 -16.58
CA LEU A 90 -4.98 9.35 -16.94
C LEU A 90 -5.95 10.06 -17.91
N ASP A 91 -6.77 9.29 -18.64
CA ASP A 91 -7.91 9.85 -19.34
C ASP A 91 -9.05 10.15 -18.35
N LYS A 92 -9.50 11.41 -18.28
CA LYS A 92 -10.63 11.82 -17.41
C LYS A 92 -11.91 11.02 -17.69
N ASN A 93 -12.07 10.54 -18.93
CA ASN A 93 -13.22 9.73 -19.29
C ASN A 93 -13.14 8.32 -18.69
N ASP A 94 -11.98 7.83 -18.31
CA ASP A 94 -11.83 6.54 -17.65
C ASP A 94 -12.11 6.59 -16.14
N ILE A 95 -12.19 7.80 -15.55
CA ILE A 95 -12.30 8.00 -14.10
C ILE A 95 -13.76 7.97 -13.62
N ILE A 96 -13.97 7.26 -12.52
CA ILE A 96 -15.17 7.29 -11.68
C ILE A 96 -14.71 7.72 -10.27
N VAL A 97 -15.13 8.91 -9.84
CA VAL A 97 -14.85 9.42 -8.49
C VAL A 97 -15.82 8.77 -7.51
N GLY A 98 -15.29 8.19 -6.45
CA GLY A 98 -16.03 7.46 -5.43
C GLY A 98 -16.19 8.23 -4.11
N GLY A 99 -16.29 7.48 -3.03
CA GLY A 99 -16.28 7.99 -1.65
C GLY A 99 -14.86 8.38 -1.19
N ASN A 100 -14.58 8.19 0.09
CA ASN A 100 -13.29 8.55 0.68
C ASN A 100 -12.24 7.41 0.69
N SER A 101 -12.58 6.22 0.25
CA SER A 101 -11.73 5.03 0.39
C SER A 101 -11.61 4.25 -0.92
N SER A 102 -10.37 4.13 -1.44
CA SER A 102 -10.08 3.24 -2.56
C SER A 102 -10.30 1.76 -2.20
N LEU A 103 -10.08 1.39 -0.93
CA LEU A 103 -10.35 0.03 -0.44
C LEU A 103 -11.83 -0.35 -0.61
N GLN A 104 -12.76 0.58 -0.36
CA GLN A 104 -14.19 0.36 -0.60
C GLN A 104 -14.46 0.17 -2.09
N LEU A 105 -13.87 0.97 -2.97
CA LEU A 105 -14.05 0.83 -4.42
C LEU A 105 -13.51 -0.53 -4.93
N MET A 106 -12.40 -1.02 -4.37
CA MET A 106 -11.88 -2.35 -4.65
C MET A 106 -12.82 -3.45 -4.18
N TYR A 107 -13.36 -3.33 -2.96
CA TYR A 107 -14.37 -4.26 -2.43
C TYR A 107 -15.61 -4.29 -3.32
N ASP A 108 -16.16 -3.14 -3.67
CA ASP A 108 -17.31 -3.02 -4.55
C ASP A 108 -17.05 -3.62 -5.94
N THR A 109 -15.83 -3.46 -6.46
CA THR A 109 -15.42 -4.03 -7.75
C THR A 109 -15.40 -5.55 -7.71
N LEU A 110 -14.80 -6.16 -6.67
CA LEU A 110 -14.82 -7.61 -6.48
C LEU A 110 -16.23 -8.14 -6.24
N SER A 111 -17.04 -7.45 -5.43
CA SER A 111 -18.44 -7.81 -5.19
C SER A 111 -19.24 -7.83 -6.49
N ARG A 112 -19.09 -6.79 -7.34
CA ARG A 112 -19.73 -6.76 -8.66
C ARG A 112 -19.25 -7.88 -9.57
N ALA A 113 -17.96 -8.16 -9.58
CA ALA A 113 -17.40 -9.26 -10.38
C ALA A 113 -17.98 -10.63 -9.96
N LEU A 114 -18.12 -10.87 -8.67
CA LEU A 114 -18.73 -12.10 -8.13
C LEU A 114 -20.20 -12.20 -8.49
N LEU A 115 -20.98 -11.11 -8.35
CA LEU A 115 -22.41 -11.12 -8.55
C LEU A 115 -22.83 -11.03 -10.03
N PHE A 116 -22.07 -10.33 -10.86
CA PHE A 116 -22.47 -9.96 -12.22
C PHE A 116 -21.41 -10.24 -13.29
N GLY A 117 -20.21 -10.67 -12.88
CA GLY A 117 -19.05 -10.76 -13.77
C GLY A 117 -18.39 -9.41 -14.05
N VAL A 118 -17.41 -9.41 -14.92
CA VAL A 118 -16.75 -8.22 -15.48
C VAL A 118 -16.92 -8.23 -17.00
N HIS A 119 -16.57 -7.15 -17.69
CA HIS A 119 -16.56 -7.15 -19.15
C HIS A 119 -15.76 -8.36 -19.69
N GLY A 120 -16.36 -9.14 -20.61
CA GLY A 120 -15.77 -10.37 -21.12
C GLY A 120 -16.08 -11.63 -20.31
N SER A 121 -16.69 -11.54 -19.12
CA SER A 121 -17.17 -12.73 -18.39
C SER A 121 -18.34 -13.39 -19.12
N VAL A 122 -18.28 -14.72 -19.22
CA VAL A 122 -19.40 -15.53 -19.74
C VAL A 122 -20.53 -15.64 -18.73
N LYS A 123 -20.19 -15.58 -17.43
CA LYS A 123 -21.11 -15.70 -16.29
C LYS A 123 -20.51 -15.00 -15.06
N PRO A 124 -21.34 -14.69 -14.04
CA PRO A 124 -20.86 -14.18 -12.74
C PRO A 124 -19.78 -15.10 -12.14
N TRP A 125 -18.73 -14.52 -11.55
CA TRP A 125 -17.63 -15.30 -10.96
C TRP A 125 -18.10 -16.23 -9.85
N ALA A 126 -19.10 -15.85 -9.05
CA ALA A 126 -19.64 -16.72 -8.00
C ALA A 126 -20.24 -18.04 -8.51
N GLN A 127 -20.50 -18.19 -9.82
CA GLN A 127 -20.96 -19.43 -10.43
C GLN A 127 -19.80 -20.38 -10.80
N ASP A 128 -18.56 -19.94 -10.66
CA ASP A 128 -17.37 -20.77 -10.81
C ASP A 128 -16.92 -21.31 -9.44
N LYS A 129 -16.32 -22.51 -9.46
CA LYS A 129 -15.73 -23.12 -8.26
C LYS A 129 -14.20 -23.06 -8.30
N GLY A 130 -13.59 -22.87 -7.14
CA GLY A 130 -12.14 -22.90 -6.99
C GLY A 130 -11.46 -21.72 -7.69
N LEU A 131 -12.06 -20.54 -7.59
CA LEU A 131 -11.46 -19.30 -8.08
C LEU A 131 -10.17 -18.99 -7.34
N LYS A 132 -9.20 -18.48 -8.06
CA LYS A 132 -7.86 -18.19 -7.55
C LYS A 132 -7.49 -16.73 -7.78
N TRP A 133 -6.66 -16.20 -6.88
CA TRP A 133 -6.19 -14.82 -6.93
C TRP A 133 -4.71 -14.72 -6.62
N ILE A 134 -3.95 -14.01 -7.44
CA ILE A 134 -2.52 -13.79 -7.22
C ILE A 134 -2.33 -12.67 -6.19
N CYS A 135 -1.55 -12.99 -5.16
CA CYS A 135 -1.19 -12.11 -4.05
C CYS A 135 0.33 -11.96 -4.03
N VAL A 136 0.82 -10.78 -4.36
CA VAL A 136 2.26 -10.47 -4.30
C VAL A 136 2.65 -10.23 -2.84
N ALA A 137 3.60 -11.02 -2.31
CA ALA A 137 3.99 -10.99 -0.91
C ALA A 137 5.52 -10.83 -0.73
N PRO A 138 5.95 -10.11 0.33
CA PRO A 138 5.12 -9.41 1.29
C PRO A 138 4.30 -8.29 0.65
N GLY A 139 3.06 -8.08 1.09
CA GLY A 139 2.10 -7.17 0.47
C GLY A 139 1.06 -6.61 1.45
N TYR A 140 0.02 -5.97 0.93
CA TYR A 140 -0.98 -5.30 1.75
C TYR A 140 -2.02 -6.28 2.30
N ASP A 141 -2.04 -6.45 3.60
CA ASP A 141 -2.89 -7.39 4.35
C ASP A 141 -4.39 -7.26 4.05
N ARG A 142 -4.91 -6.05 3.80
CA ARG A 142 -6.32 -5.82 3.49
C ARG A 142 -6.73 -6.39 2.13
N HIS A 143 -5.85 -6.37 1.15
CA HIS A 143 -6.08 -7.00 -0.15
C HIS A 143 -6.26 -8.51 0.01
N PHE A 144 -5.36 -9.15 0.74
CA PHE A 144 -5.41 -10.59 0.98
C PHE A 144 -6.67 -10.99 1.75
N LYS A 145 -6.97 -10.23 2.82
CA LYS A 145 -8.16 -10.49 3.63
C LYS A 145 -9.46 -10.33 2.84
N MET A 146 -9.50 -9.37 1.91
CA MET A 146 -10.67 -9.15 1.06
C MET A 146 -10.91 -10.34 0.13
N THR A 147 -9.88 -10.81 -0.58
CA THR A 147 -10.01 -11.96 -1.49
C THR A 147 -10.22 -13.28 -0.74
N GLU A 148 -9.62 -13.45 0.43
CA GLU A 148 -9.91 -14.58 1.33
C GLU A 148 -11.39 -14.59 1.75
N LEU A 149 -11.94 -13.43 2.17
CA LEU A 149 -13.33 -13.29 2.57
C LEU A 149 -14.30 -13.67 1.45
N PHE A 150 -13.95 -13.34 0.21
CA PHE A 150 -14.73 -13.70 -0.98
C PHE A 150 -14.53 -15.15 -1.44
N GLY A 151 -13.73 -15.94 -0.76
CA GLY A 151 -13.56 -17.37 -1.01
C GLY A 151 -12.60 -17.73 -2.14
N PHE A 152 -11.71 -16.79 -2.54
CA PHE A 152 -10.65 -17.11 -3.49
C PHE A 152 -9.53 -17.93 -2.81
N GLU A 153 -8.98 -18.90 -3.54
CA GLU A 153 -7.69 -19.48 -3.21
C GLU A 153 -6.59 -18.46 -3.50
N LEU A 154 -5.80 -18.13 -2.49
CA LEU A 154 -4.75 -17.11 -2.61
C LEU A 154 -3.44 -17.75 -3.06
N LEU A 155 -2.93 -17.33 -4.20
CA LEU A 155 -1.67 -17.77 -4.78
C LEU A 155 -0.58 -16.76 -4.45
N THR A 156 0.39 -17.15 -3.64
CA THR A 156 1.49 -16.26 -3.24
C THR A 156 2.53 -16.18 -4.35
N VAL A 157 2.87 -14.96 -4.76
CA VAL A 157 4.00 -14.66 -5.65
C VAL A 157 4.98 -13.75 -4.90
N ARG A 158 6.25 -14.02 -5.01
CA ARG A 158 7.28 -13.24 -4.31
C ARG A 158 7.41 -11.84 -4.90
N MET A 159 7.51 -10.83 -4.02
CA MET A 159 7.95 -9.48 -4.38
C MET A 159 9.47 -9.47 -4.55
N LEU A 160 9.94 -9.02 -5.70
CA LEU A 160 11.34 -8.76 -6.02
C LEU A 160 11.62 -7.24 -5.92
N PRO A 161 12.88 -6.80 -5.94
CA PRO A 161 13.20 -5.36 -5.95
C PRO A 161 12.61 -4.57 -7.13
N THR A 162 12.21 -5.24 -8.20
CA THR A 162 11.65 -4.65 -9.43
C THR A 162 10.15 -4.84 -9.58
N GLY A 163 9.47 -5.44 -8.59
CA GLY A 163 8.06 -5.79 -8.63
C GLY A 163 7.82 -7.29 -8.40
N PRO A 164 6.64 -7.83 -8.75
CA PRO A 164 6.36 -9.26 -8.62
C PRO A 164 7.30 -10.11 -9.47
N ASP A 165 7.56 -11.35 -9.01
CA ASP A 165 8.22 -12.36 -9.83
C ASP A 165 7.34 -12.68 -11.05
N MET A 166 7.65 -12.04 -12.17
CA MET A 166 6.82 -12.12 -13.38
C MET A 166 6.85 -13.49 -14.04
N ASP A 167 7.91 -14.29 -13.87
CA ASP A 167 7.96 -15.65 -14.41
C ASP A 167 6.92 -16.51 -13.72
N GLU A 168 6.77 -16.34 -12.42
CA GLU A 168 5.73 -17.02 -11.64
C GLU A 168 4.33 -16.48 -11.95
N VAL A 169 4.15 -15.15 -12.09
CA VAL A 169 2.86 -14.56 -12.50
C VAL A 169 2.39 -15.14 -13.84
N GLU A 170 3.26 -15.10 -14.87
CA GLU A 170 2.93 -15.59 -16.22
C GLU A 170 2.66 -17.10 -16.25
N ARG A 171 3.28 -17.87 -15.37
CA ARG A 171 2.98 -19.27 -15.19
C ARG A 171 1.58 -19.49 -14.60
N LEU A 172 1.22 -18.71 -13.56
CA LEU A 172 -0.04 -18.86 -12.84
C LEU A 172 -1.25 -18.43 -13.66
N VAL A 173 -1.15 -17.36 -14.46
CA VAL A 173 -2.27 -16.84 -15.27
C VAL A 173 -2.65 -17.78 -16.44
N ARG A 174 -1.92 -18.86 -16.65
CA ARG A 174 -2.31 -19.93 -17.57
C ARG A 174 -3.42 -20.84 -17.03
N ASP A 175 -3.73 -20.76 -15.73
CA ASP A 175 -4.89 -21.41 -15.14
C ASP A 175 -6.12 -20.50 -15.31
N PRO A 176 -7.19 -20.91 -16.02
CA PRO A 176 -8.38 -20.10 -16.26
C PRO A 176 -9.19 -19.80 -14.98
N LYS A 177 -8.86 -20.44 -13.85
CA LYS A 177 -9.44 -20.15 -12.54
C LYS A 177 -8.79 -18.94 -11.86
N VAL A 178 -7.63 -18.50 -12.31
CA VAL A 178 -6.96 -17.29 -11.81
C VAL A 178 -7.66 -16.09 -12.41
N LYS A 179 -8.44 -15.38 -11.60
CA LYS A 179 -9.30 -14.26 -12.04
C LYS A 179 -8.67 -12.90 -11.87
N GLY A 180 -7.59 -12.78 -11.13
CA GLY A 180 -6.93 -11.51 -11.00
C GLY A 180 -5.73 -11.53 -10.07
N MET A 181 -5.15 -10.34 -9.90
CA MET A 181 -4.03 -10.08 -9.03
C MET A 181 -4.11 -8.70 -8.38
N TRP A 182 -3.48 -8.60 -7.20
CA TRP A 182 -3.24 -7.33 -6.54
C TRP A 182 -1.89 -6.74 -6.92
N CYS A 183 -1.87 -5.46 -7.25
CA CYS A 183 -0.64 -4.69 -7.48
C CYS A 183 -0.67 -3.40 -6.65
N VAL A 184 0.39 -3.13 -5.89
CA VAL A 184 0.70 -1.82 -5.31
C VAL A 184 1.99 -1.35 -5.96
N PRO A 185 1.92 -0.63 -7.11
CA PRO A 185 3.03 -0.55 -8.05
C PRO A 185 4.09 0.48 -7.70
N LYS A 186 3.78 1.47 -6.88
CA LYS A 186 4.71 2.50 -6.45
C LYS A 186 4.79 2.52 -4.93
N TYR A 187 6.02 2.51 -4.39
CA TYR A 187 6.29 2.48 -2.95
C TYR A 187 5.46 1.42 -2.23
N SER A 188 5.47 0.20 -2.75
CA SER A 188 4.63 -0.93 -2.34
C SER A 188 4.62 -1.15 -0.83
N ASN A 189 3.48 -1.45 -0.27
CA ASN A 189 3.32 -1.80 1.14
C ASN A 189 3.57 -3.31 1.32
N PRO A 190 4.59 -3.76 2.10
CA PRO A 190 5.49 -2.96 2.94
C PRO A 190 6.85 -2.63 2.30
N THR A 191 7.19 -3.16 1.12
CA THR A 191 8.55 -3.21 0.61
C THR A 191 9.12 -1.85 0.17
N GLY A 192 8.27 -0.85 -0.07
CA GLY A 192 8.69 0.41 -0.67
C GLY A 192 9.14 0.29 -2.14
N CYS A 193 9.04 -0.90 -2.73
CA CYS A 193 9.39 -1.16 -4.13
C CYS A 193 8.50 -0.36 -5.09
N THR A 194 9.10 0.19 -6.13
CA THR A 194 8.41 0.70 -7.33
C THR A 194 8.66 -0.28 -8.47
N TYR A 195 7.59 -0.66 -9.18
CA TYR A 195 7.69 -1.62 -10.29
C TYR A 195 8.51 -1.02 -11.42
N SER A 196 9.45 -1.81 -11.95
CA SER A 196 10.25 -1.40 -13.11
C SER A 196 9.39 -1.34 -14.38
N ASP A 197 9.85 -0.56 -15.38
CA ASP A 197 9.20 -0.46 -16.69
C ASP A 197 9.01 -1.85 -17.32
N GLU A 198 9.99 -2.74 -17.16
CA GLU A 198 9.90 -4.10 -17.68
C GLU A 198 8.79 -4.91 -16.98
N THR A 199 8.67 -4.79 -15.65
CA THR A 199 7.59 -5.43 -14.90
C THR A 199 6.23 -4.93 -15.36
N VAL A 200 6.06 -3.60 -15.51
CA VAL A 200 4.79 -3.01 -15.97
C VAL A 200 4.47 -3.44 -17.39
N ARG A 201 5.47 -3.48 -18.29
CA ARG A 201 5.31 -3.97 -19.67
C ARG A 201 4.88 -5.43 -19.70
N ARG A 202 5.51 -6.31 -18.92
CA ARG A 202 5.14 -7.73 -18.83
C ARG A 202 3.72 -7.91 -18.32
N LEU A 203 3.32 -7.16 -17.28
CA LEU A 203 1.93 -7.16 -16.78
C LEU A 203 0.92 -6.72 -17.84
N ALA A 204 1.25 -5.70 -18.62
CA ALA A 204 0.41 -5.20 -19.70
C ALA A 204 0.28 -6.20 -20.88
N ALA A 205 1.38 -6.89 -21.20
CA ALA A 205 1.48 -7.76 -22.38
C ALA A 205 1.06 -9.21 -22.11
N MET A 206 1.14 -9.71 -20.85
CA MET A 206 0.99 -11.13 -20.54
C MET A 206 -0.28 -11.75 -21.10
N GLU A 207 -0.19 -13.00 -21.54
CA GLU A 207 -1.32 -13.79 -22.00
C GLU A 207 -1.98 -14.50 -20.81
N CYS A 208 -3.29 -14.29 -20.65
CA CYS A 208 -4.08 -14.91 -19.56
C CYS A 208 -5.07 -15.92 -20.15
N ALA A 209 -5.15 -17.12 -19.55
CA ALA A 209 -6.12 -18.13 -19.95
C ALA A 209 -7.57 -17.71 -19.60
N ALA A 210 -7.78 -16.93 -18.54
CA ALA A 210 -9.06 -16.35 -18.21
C ALA A 210 -9.29 -15.06 -19.04
N PRO A 211 -10.30 -15.00 -19.94
CA PRO A 211 -10.59 -13.80 -20.73
C PRO A 211 -11.05 -12.62 -19.86
N ASP A 212 -11.53 -12.93 -18.69
CA ASP A 212 -12.03 -12.00 -17.69
C ASP A 212 -11.05 -11.78 -16.51
N PHE A 213 -9.77 -12.06 -16.71
CA PHE A 213 -8.71 -11.75 -15.75
C PHE A 213 -8.60 -10.23 -15.50
N ARG A 214 -8.36 -9.82 -14.24
CA ARG A 214 -8.23 -8.40 -13.87
C ARG A 214 -6.99 -8.13 -13.02
N ILE A 215 -6.33 -7.00 -13.30
CA ILE A 215 -5.28 -6.41 -12.48
C ILE A 215 -5.91 -5.31 -11.64
N MET A 216 -5.88 -5.47 -10.32
CA MET A 216 -6.29 -4.44 -9.36
C MET A 216 -5.06 -3.58 -9.05
N TRP A 217 -4.93 -2.46 -9.74
CA TRP A 217 -3.79 -1.56 -9.70
C TRP A 217 -4.02 -0.49 -8.63
N ASP A 218 -3.68 -0.80 -7.38
CA ASP A 218 -3.83 0.11 -6.23
C ASP A 218 -2.62 1.04 -6.15
N ASN A 219 -2.68 2.17 -6.86
CA ASN A 219 -1.64 3.19 -6.84
C ASN A 219 -1.87 4.19 -5.69
N ALA A 220 -1.90 3.64 -4.46
CA ALA A 220 -2.16 4.40 -3.23
C ALA A 220 -1.09 5.45 -2.93
N TYR A 221 0.12 5.27 -3.47
CA TYR A 221 1.29 6.12 -3.20
C TYR A 221 1.78 6.87 -4.45
N ALA A 222 0.92 7.08 -5.43
CA ALA A 222 1.25 7.70 -6.72
C ALA A 222 2.03 9.03 -6.60
N VAL A 223 1.74 9.83 -5.56
CA VAL A 223 2.31 11.17 -5.31
C VAL A 223 3.02 11.28 -3.95
N HIS A 224 3.44 10.15 -3.36
CA HIS A 224 4.02 10.11 -2.01
C HIS A 224 5.55 10.11 -2.02
N ASP A 225 6.13 10.93 -2.86
CA ASP A 225 7.57 11.13 -2.96
C ASP A 225 8.09 11.93 -1.77
N PHE A 226 9.29 11.61 -1.25
CA PHE A 226 9.90 12.37 -0.16
C PHE A 226 10.62 13.63 -0.63
N SER A 227 11.00 13.66 -1.90
CA SER A 227 11.74 14.76 -2.54
C SER A 227 11.51 14.72 -4.06
N GLU A 228 12.20 15.61 -4.77
CA GLU A 228 12.21 15.60 -6.24
C GLU A 228 13.00 14.41 -6.83
N ASP A 229 13.93 13.83 -6.05
CA ASP A 229 14.54 12.53 -6.38
C ASP A 229 13.56 11.41 -6.02
N LYS A 230 12.78 11.00 -6.99
CA LYS A 230 11.67 10.07 -6.86
C LYS A 230 11.77 8.91 -7.84
N ASP A 231 11.04 7.85 -7.54
CA ASP A 231 10.85 6.77 -8.49
C ASP A 231 9.78 7.15 -9.53
N GLU A 232 10.03 6.82 -10.78
CA GLU A 232 9.05 6.92 -11.85
C GLU A 232 8.36 5.57 -12.06
N LEU A 233 7.08 5.60 -12.38
CA LEU A 233 6.26 4.43 -12.66
C LEU A 233 5.68 4.53 -14.07
N ALA A 234 5.91 3.51 -14.89
CA ALA A 234 5.35 3.44 -16.24
C ALA A 234 3.81 3.43 -16.23
N ASP A 235 3.21 4.03 -17.25
CA ASP A 235 1.76 4.08 -17.40
C ASP A 235 1.19 2.75 -17.88
N ILE A 236 0.56 2.02 -16.96
CA ILE A 236 -0.05 0.72 -17.22
C ILE A 236 -1.19 0.79 -18.25
N PHE A 237 -1.97 1.90 -18.30
CA PHE A 237 -3.06 2.01 -19.25
C PHE A 237 -2.56 2.18 -20.68
N THR A 238 -1.56 3.04 -20.90
CA THR A 238 -0.94 3.22 -22.21
C THR A 238 -0.33 1.91 -22.70
N LEU A 239 0.47 1.25 -21.84
CA LEU A 239 1.06 -0.04 -22.21
C LEU A 239 0.00 -1.11 -22.45
N ALA A 240 -1.01 -1.24 -21.60
CA ALA A 240 -2.07 -2.23 -21.81
C ALA A 240 -2.89 -1.96 -23.09
N GLU A 241 -3.05 -0.71 -23.49
CA GLU A 241 -3.74 -0.35 -24.75
C GLU A 241 -2.93 -0.78 -25.97
N GLU A 242 -1.60 -0.62 -25.96
CA GLU A 242 -0.69 -1.09 -27.02
C GLU A 242 -0.82 -2.60 -27.28
N TYR A 243 -1.06 -3.39 -26.21
CA TYR A 243 -1.25 -4.84 -26.31
C TYR A 243 -2.72 -5.27 -26.42
N GLY A 244 -3.68 -4.35 -26.53
CA GLY A 244 -5.11 -4.65 -26.59
C GLY A 244 -5.70 -5.17 -25.29
N ASN A 245 -5.05 -4.94 -24.15
CA ASN A 245 -5.37 -5.48 -22.84
C ASN A 245 -5.93 -4.44 -21.85
N LYS A 246 -6.29 -3.23 -22.30
CA LYS A 246 -6.79 -2.14 -21.45
C LYS A 246 -7.95 -2.55 -20.56
N ASP A 247 -8.81 -3.46 -21.02
CA ASP A 247 -9.94 -3.99 -20.25
C ASP A 247 -9.52 -4.81 -19.02
N ARG A 248 -8.26 -5.21 -18.90
CA ARG A 248 -7.75 -5.96 -17.75
C ARG A 248 -7.46 -5.07 -16.54
N ILE A 249 -7.34 -3.76 -16.72
CA ILE A 249 -6.88 -2.85 -15.69
C ILE A 249 -8.06 -2.22 -14.95
N PHE A 250 -8.05 -2.37 -13.62
CA PHE A 250 -8.79 -1.54 -12.69
C PHE A 250 -7.79 -0.75 -11.85
N TYR A 251 -7.73 0.55 -12.05
CA TYR A 251 -6.82 1.46 -11.35
C TYR A 251 -7.54 2.11 -10.18
N PHE A 252 -6.88 2.20 -9.03
CA PHE A 252 -7.42 2.83 -7.83
C PHE A 252 -6.42 3.79 -7.23
N SER A 253 -6.91 4.90 -6.69
CA SER A 253 -6.13 5.82 -5.87
C SER A 253 -7.05 6.65 -4.99
N SER A 254 -6.48 7.43 -4.06
CA SER A 254 -7.23 8.33 -3.20
C SER A 254 -6.36 9.42 -2.59
N THR A 255 -7.00 10.47 -2.09
CA THR A 255 -6.34 11.50 -1.29
C THR A 255 -6.25 11.16 0.20
N SER A 256 -6.54 9.92 0.60
CA SER A 256 -6.58 9.51 2.02
C SER A 256 -5.28 9.77 2.78
N LYS A 257 -4.13 9.66 2.10
CA LYS A 257 -2.82 9.97 2.69
C LYS A 257 -2.24 11.29 2.16
N VAL A 258 -2.99 12.00 1.31
CA VAL A 258 -2.65 13.32 0.77
C VAL A 258 -3.24 14.42 1.66
N THR A 259 -4.50 14.23 2.10
CA THR A 259 -5.24 15.12 3.00
C THR A 259 -5.60 14.38 4.28
N TYR A 260 -6.84 13.88 4.35
CA TYR A 260 -7.37 13.20 5.52
C TYR A 260 -7.88 11.80 5.18
N PRO A 261 -7.47 10.74 5.89
CA PRO A 261 -8.05 9.41 5.71
C PRO A 261 -9.57 9.39 5.96
N GLY A 262 -10.05 10.19 6.92
CA GLY A 262 -11.46 10.29 7.28
C GLY A 262 -12.30 11.14 6.33
N GLY A 263 -11.70 11.91 5.45
CA GLY A 263 -12.38 12.87 4.58
C GLY A 263 -11.73 13.03 3.20
N GLY A 264 -11.01 12.03 2.73
CA GLY A 264 -10.39 12.02 1.40
C GLY A 264 -11.39 11.87 0.26
N VAL A 265 -10.87 11.86 -0.96
CA VAL A 265 -11.60 11.54 -2.19
C VAL A 265 -10.88 10.40 -2.88
N ALA A 266 -11.58 9.30 -3.12
CA ALA A 266 -11.08 8.15 -3.86
C ALA A 266 -11.64 8.11 -5.26
N PHE A 267 -10.93 7.44 -6.16
CA PHE A 267 -11.43 7.16 -7.49
C PHE A 267 -10.95 5.80 -7.99
N MET A 268 -11.66 5.28 -8.97
CA MET A 268 -11.19 4.22 -9.85
C MET A 268 -11.11 4.73 -11.27
N ALA A 269 -10.19 4.16 -12.06
CA ALA A 269 -10.20 4.32 -13.51
C ALA A 269 -10.28 2.95 -14.18
N ALA A 270 -11.03 2.89 -15.27
CA ALA A 270 -11.28 1.67 -16.03
C ALA A 270 -11.58 2.00 -17.49
N SER A 271 -11.32 1.05 -18.38
CA SER A 271 -11.63 1.20 -19.81
C SER A 271 -13.10 1.54 -20.07
N ALA A 272 -13.40 2.06 -21.24
CA ALA A 272 -14.76 2.37 -21.67
C ALA A 272 -15.70 1.15 -21.59
N ASN A 273 -15.23 -0.05 -21.93
CA ASN A 273 -15.99 -1.28 -21.86
C ASN A 273 -16.35 -1.64 -20.41
N ASN A 274 -15.37 -1.59 -19.50
CA ASN A 274 -15.61 -1.82 -18.10
C ASN A 274 -16.54 -0.77 -17.49
N ARG A 275 -16.38 0.51 -17.81
CA ARG A 275 -17.28 1.58 -17.31
C ARG A 275 -18.71 1.40 -17.80
N LYS A 276 -18.90 1.04 -19.07
CA LYS A 276 -20.23 0.73 -19.61
C LYS A 276 -20.93 -0.39 -18.84
N GLN A 277 -20.15 -1.41 -18.42
CA GLN A 277 -20.69 -2.51 -17.61
C GLN A 277 -20.93 -2.08 -16.14
N ILE A 278 -20.04 -1.28 -15.54
CA ILE A 278 -20.14 -0.87 -14.13
C ILE A 278 -21.28 0.11 -13.89
N THR A 279 -21.51 1.06 -14.80
CA THR A 279 -22.44 2.20 -14.60
C THR A 279 -23.85 1.80 -14.20
N PRO A 280 -24.52 0.79 -14.79
CA PRO A 280 -25.87 0.37 -14.35
C PRO A 280 -25.90 -0.13 -12.91
N TYR A 281 -24.89 -0.89 -12.49
CA TYR A 281 -24.79 -1.40 -11.11
C TYR A 281 -24.47 -0.29 -10.11
N LEU A 282 -23.59 0.64 -10.50
CA LEU A 282 -23.32 1.82 -9.70
C LEU A 282 -24.57 2.68 -9.50
N GLY A 283 -25.39 2.85 -10.54
CA GLY A 283 -26.66 3.58 -10.47
C GLY A 283 -27.72 2.91 -9.56
N ALA A 284 -27.60 1.60 -9.34
CA ALA A 284 -28.41 0.90 -8.35
C ALA A 284 -27.85 1.03 -6.91
N GLN A 285 -26.52 1.25 -6.77
CA GLN A 285 -25.84 1.34 -5.50
C GLN A 285 -25.91 2.76 -4.89
N THR A 286 -25.84 3.80 -5.72
CA THR A 286 -25.82 5.21 -5.31
C THR A 286 -26.41 6.11 -6.39
N ILE A 287 -26.85 7.32 -5.99
CA ILE A 287 -27.24 8.39 -6.94
C ILE A 287 -26.02 9.30 -7.25
N GLY A 288 -24.97 9.21 -6.47
CA GLY A 288 -23.74 9.96 -6.59
C GLY A 288 -23.03 10.06 -5.23
N TYR A 289 -21.73 10.28 -5.30
CA TYR A 289 -20.89 10.40 -4.11
C TYR A 289 -20.85 11.86 -3.61
N ASP A 290 -20.16 12.09 -2.48
CA ASP A 290 -20.03 13.39 -1.81
C ASP A 290 -19.36 14.44 -2.70
N LYS A 291 -20.17 15.23 -3.41
CA LYS A 291 -19.68 16.32 -4.27
C LYS A 291 -19.21 17.54 -3.48
N VAL A 292 -19.73 17.74 -2.27
CA VAL A 292 -19.29 18.84 -1.39
C VAL A 292 -17.83 18.62 -1.01
N ASN A 293 -17.44 17.40 -0.68
CA ASN A 293 -16.07 17.07 -0.37
C ASN A 293 -15.15 17.11 -1.60
N GLN A 294 -15.64 16.66 -2.76
CA GLN A 294 -14.91 16.80 -4.03
C GLN A 294 -14.62 18.29 -4.34
N LEU A 295 -15.65 19.15 -4.22
CA LEU A 295 -15.52 20.59 -4.44
C LEU A 295 -14.54 21.22 -3.44
N ARG A 296 -14.57 20.80 -2.17
CA ARG A 296 -13.66 21.27 -1.13
C ARG A 296 -12.20 20.98 -1.50
N HIS A 297 -11.89 19.77 -1.96
CA HIS A 297 -10.54 19.40 -2.40
C HIS A 297 -10.10 20.22 -3.62
N LEU A 298 -10.98 20.42 -4.60
CA LEU A 298 -10.70 21.27 -5.77
C LEU A 298 -10.40 22.71 -5.36
N ARG A 299 -11.11 23.26 -4.39
CA ARG A 299 -10.87 24.62 -3.89
C ARG A 299 -9.57 24.74 -3.07
N PHE A 300 -9.26 23.68 -2.32
CA PHE A 300 -8.06 23.62 -1.50
C PHE A 300 -6.79 23.56 -2.34
N PHE A 301 -6.73 22.67 -3.30
CA PHE A 301 -5.55 22.52 -4.16
C PHE A 301 -5.52 23.55 -5.30
N GLY A 302 -6.65 23.85 -5.92
CA GLY A 302 -6.75 24.66 -7.12
C GLY A 302 -6.22 23.95 -8.36
N THR A 303 -4.97 23.46 -8.32
CA THR A 303 -4.33 22.76 -9.44
C THR A 303 -3.60 21.49 -8.98
N PRO A 304 -3.32 20.53 -9.90
CA PRO A 304 -2.50 19.35 -9.60
C PRO A 304 -1.09 19.68 -9.10
N GLU A 305 -0.47 20.75 -9.63
CA GLU A 305 0.86 21.21 -9.22
C GLU A 305 0.88 21.64 -7.76
N ASN A 306 -0.19 22.29 -7.27
CA ASN A 306 -0.31 22.65 -5.87
C ASN A 306 -0.49 21.41 -4.97
N MET A 307 -1.22 20.39 -5.43
CA MET A 307 -1.29 19.10 -4.73
C MET A 307 0.09 18.45 -4.64
N TYR A 308 0.87 18.50 -5.72
CA TYR A 308 2.23 17.96 -5.72
C TYR A 308 3.15 18.71 -4.75
N LYS A 309 3.09 20.06 -4.73
CA LYS A 309 3.83 20.88 -3.74
C LYS A 309 3.43 20.52 -2.30
N HIS A 310 2.14 20.38 -2.04
CA HIS A 310 1.62 19.94 -0.74
C HIS A 310 2.19 18.57 -0.35
N MET A 311 2.30 17.66 -1.30
CA MET A 311 2.89 16.35 -1.07
C MET A 311 4.40 16.40 -0.80
N LEU A 312 5.13 17.28 -1.45
CA LEU A 312 6.55 17.50 -1.14
C LEU A 312 6.76 18.06 0.27
N ASP A 313 5.88 18.95 0.73
CA ASP A 313 5.94 19.45 2.11
C ASP A 313 5.62 18.34 3.13
N LEU A 314 4.64 17.49 2.85
CA LEU A 314 4.36 16.29 3.63
C LEU A 314 5.53 15.30 3.58
N GLY A 315 6.12 15.10 2.40
CA GLY A 315 7.28 14.25 2.16
C GLY A 315 8.48 14.62 3.04
N LYS A 316 8.77 15.90 3.21
CA LYS A 316 9.84 16.39 4.11
C LYS A 316 9.63 15.94 5.56
N VAL A 317 8.40 16.03 6.06
CA VAL A 317 8.05 15.59 7.43
C VAL A 317 8.17 14.07 7.56
N ILE A 318 7.73 13.32 6.57
CA ILE A 318 7.80 11.86 6.57
C ILE A 318 9.25 11.40 6.45
N LYS A 319 10.05 12.04 5.60
CA LYS A 319 11.46 11.69 5.39
C LYS A 319 12.27 11.72 6.68
N VAL A 320 12.07 12.72 7.53
CA VAL A 320 12.74 12.79 8.85
C VAL A 320 12.50 11.51 9.66
N LYS A 321 11.28 10.98 9.63
CA LYS A 321 10.93 9.74 10.34
C LYS A 321 11.59 8.51 9.73
N PHE A 322 11.68 8.47 8.40
CA PHE A 322 12.41 7.40 7.71
C PHE A 322 13.90 7.46 8.03
N ASP A 323 14.50 8.64 8.01
CA ASP A 323 15.92 8.85 8.35
C ASP A 323 16.24 8.39 9.78
N ILE A 324 15.34 8.65 10.76
CA ILE A 324 15.47 8.15 12.14
C ILE A 324 15.45 6.62 12.16
N ALA A 325 14.46 6.00 11.52
CA ALA A 325 14.31 4.54 11.53
C ALA A 325 15.49 3.85 10.82
N LEU A 326 15.88 4.34 9.63
CA LEU A 326 16.98 3.80 8.84
C LEU A 326 18.32 3.94 9.57
N SER A 327 18.59 5.11 10.19
CA SER A 327 19.78 5.33 11.00
C SER A 327 19.92 4.31 12.15
N LYS A 328 18.79 3.88 12.74
CA LYS A 328 18.81 2.83 13.78
C LYS A 328 19.02 1.44 13.19
N LEU A 329 18.39 1.14 12.06
CA LEU A 329 18.60 -0.14 11.35
C LEU A 329 20.06 -0.29 10.89
N ASP A 330 20.72 0.81 10.54
CA ASP A 330 22.14 0.81 10.11
C ASP A 330 23.09 0.26 11.18
N GLU A 331 22.69 0.21 12.46
CA GLU A 331 23.43 -0.49 13.51
C GLU A 331 23.54 -2.00 13.29
N LEU A 332 22.70 -2.56 12.41
CA LEU A 332 22.72 -3.98 12.00
C LEU A 332 23.65 -4.23 10.79
N SER A 333 24.17 -3.18 10.14
CA SER A 333 25.00 -3.29 8.94
C SER A 333 26.25 -4.12 9.21
N GLY A 334 26.51 -5.09 8.34
CA GLY A 334 27.66 -5.99 8.43
C GLY A 334 27.54 -7.09 9.50
N LEU A 335 26.40 -7.22 10.19
CA LEU A 335 26.16 -8.30 11.17
C LEU A 335 25.61 -9.58 10.52
N ASP A 336 25.13 -9.53 9.26
CA ASP A 336 24.51 -10.62 8.50
C ASP A 336 23.27 -11.25 9.19
N ILE A 337 22.46 -10.42 9.86
CA ILE A 337 21.30 -10.86 10.64
C ILE A 337 19.98 -10.22 10.21
N ALA A 338 20.03 -9.18 9.39
CA ALA A 338 18.85 -8.52 8.82
C ALA A 338 19.21 -7.75 7.55
N GLU A 339 18.21 -7.57 6.70
CA GLU A 339 18.22 -6.67 5.53
C GLU A 339 16.95 -5.81 5.59
N TRP A 340 17.00 -4.60 5.02
CA TRP A 340 15.85 -3.70 5.01
C TRP A 340 15.82 -2.87 3.74
N THR A 341 14.64 -2.33 3.44
CA THR A 341 14.42 -1.45 2.31
C THR A 341 14.67 0.02 2.67
N ASP A 342 15.15 0.81 1.71
CA ASP A 342 15.34 2.26 1.81
C ASP A 342 14.55 2.95 0.68
N PRO A 343 13.23 3.16 0.85
CA PRO A 343 12.38 3.71 -0.21
C PRO A 343 12.49 5.24 -0.31
N LYS A 344 12.30 5.78 -1.51
CA LYS A 344 12.25 7.22 -1.79
C LYS A 344 10.88 7.85 -1.52
N GLY A 345 9.94 7.08 -1.01
CA GLY A 345 8.57 7.52 -0.74
C GLY A 345 7.74 6.46 -0.01
N GLY A 346 6.43 6.72 0.11
CA GLY A 346 5.52 5.80 0.75
C GLY A 346 5.43 5.93 2.27
N TYR A 347 5.08 4.82 2.95
CA TYR A 347 4.72 4.83 4.38
C TYR A 347 5.38 3.72 5.20
N PHE A 348 6.17 2.82 4.58
CA PHE A 348 6.64 1.60 5.22
C PHE A 348 8.10 1.30 4.89
N ILE A 349 8.76 0.62 5.83
CA ILE A 349 10.04 -0.05 5.64
C ILE A 349 9.79 -1.55 5.86
N SER A 350 10.26 -2.38 4.94
CA SER A 350 10.30 -3.83 5.12
C SER A 350 11.63 -4.24 5.71
N VAL A 351 11.60 -5.07 6.75
CA VAL A 351 12.80 -5.64 7.36
C VAL A 351 12.71 -7.15 7.30
N ASP A 352 13.68 -7.78 6.65
CA ASP A 352 13.82 -9.23 6.62
C ASP A 352 14.93 -9.64 7.60
N VAL A 353 14.52 -10.30 8.68
CA VAL A 353 15.44 -10.84 9.70
C VAL A 353 15.85 -12.27 9.35
N MET A 354 16.75 -12.86 10.11
CA MET A 354 17.15 -14.26 9.90
C MET A 354 15.90 -15.17 9.84
N LYS A 355 15.84 -16.08 8.86
CA LYS A 355 14.72 -17.03 8.72
C LYS A 355 14.44 -17.78 10.03
N GLY A 356 13.17 -17.80 10.41
CA GLY A 356 12.71 -18.42 11.65
C GLY A 356 12.96 -17.57 12.89
N THR A 357 13.06 -16.24 12.77
CA THR A 357 13.25 -15.35 13.92
C THR A 357 12.25 -14.20 14.01
N ALA A 358 11.42 -13.95 13.00
CA ALA A 358 10.52 -12.78 13.03
C ALA A 358 9.52 -12.84 14.19
N LYS A 359 8.95 -14.00 14.49
CA LYS A 359 8.07 -14.18 15.67
C LYS A 359 8.80 -13.91 16.96
N ARG A 360 10.06 -14.37 17.08
CA ARG A 360 10.86 -14.11 18.27
C ARG A 360 11.19 -12.62 18.43
N VAL A 361 11.52 -11.92 17.35
CA VAL A 361 11.69 -10.46 17.35
C VAL A 361 10.41 -9.77 17.78
N TYR A 362 9.26 -10.18 17.24
CA TYR A 362 7.94 -9.65 17.62
C TYR A 362 7.66 -9.84 19.12
N ASP A 363 7.93 -11.01 19.68
CA ASP A 363 7.71 -11.29 21.11
C ASP A 363 8.62 -10.43 21.99
N LEU A 364 9.89 -10.26 21.64
CA LEU A 364 10.84 -9.41 22.37
C LEU A 364 10.43 -7.93 22.27
N THR A 365 10.05 -7.42 21.11
CA THR A 365 9.59 -6.03 20.96
C THR A 365 8.32 -5.78 21.75
N SER A 366 7.34 -6.68 21.67
CA SER A 366 6.10 -6.62 22.48
C SER A 366 6.39 -6.64 23.98
N GLY A 367 7.30 -7.51 24.43
CA GLY A 367 7.71 -7.61 25.84
C GLY A 367 8.36 -6.32 26.38
N ALA A 368 9.01 -5.55 25.52
CA ALA A 368 9.58 -4.23 25.84
C ALA A 368 8.62 -3.05 25.56
N GLY A 369 7.35 -3.33 25.22
CA GLY A 369 6.31 -2.31 25.03
C GLY A 369 6.26 -1.68 23.66
N VAL A 370 6.82 -2.33 22.61
CA VAL A 370 6.73 -1.87 21.23
C VAL A 370 5.76 -2.76 20.43
N THR A 371 4.69 -2.18 19.92
CA THR A 371 3.71 -2.85 19.07
C THR A 371 4.17 -2.81 17.61
N LEU A 372 4.33 -3.98 16.99
CA LEU A 372 4.54 -4.15 15.56
C LEU A 372 3.26 -4.67 14.88
N THR A 373 3.24 -4.62 13.55
CA THR A 373 2.28 -5.41 12.77
C THR A 373 2.49 -6.89 13.07
N PRO A 374 1.43 -7.70 13.29
CA PRO A 374 1.59 -9.12 13.54
C PRO A 374 2.39 -9.82 12.43
N VAL A 375 3.33 -10.68 12.81
CA VAL A 375 4.14 -11.44 11.87
C VAL A 375 3.25 -12.30 10.99
N GLY A 376 3.55 -12.33 9.69
CA GLY A 376 2.75 -13.02 8.68
C GLY A 376 1.61 -12.17 8.09
N ALA A 377 1.20 -11.05 8.71
CA ALA A 377 0.11 -10.23 8.18
C ALA A 377 0.37 -9.73 6.74
N THR A 378 1.62 -9.59 6.34
CA THR A 378 2.03 -9.18 4.99
C THR A 378 2.00 -10.33 3.96
N PHE A 379 1.47 -11.50 4.35
CA PHE A 379 1.36 -12.69 3.52
C PHE A 379 -0.09 -13.22 3.48
N PRO A 380 -0.50 -13.90 2.39
CA PRO A 380 -1.76 -14.61 2.33
C PRO A 380 -1.97 -15.53 3.53
N TYR A 381 -3.21 -15.59 4.02
CA TYR A 381 -3.61 -16.40 5.19
C TYR A 381 -2.88 -16.05 6.50
N GLY A 382 -2.12 -14.94 6.52
CA GLY A 382 -1.33 -14.56 7.69
C GLY A 382 -0.10 -15.43 7.95
N ILE A 383 0.41 -16.11 6.93
CA ILE A 383 1.51 -17.07 7.05
C ILE A 383 2.72 -16.61 6.23
N ASP A 384 3.76 -16.14 6.93
CA ASP A 384 5.10 -15.97 6.35
C ASP A 384 5.82 -17.32 6.38
N PRO A 385 6.10 -17.95 5.23
CA PRO A 385 6.70 -19.29 5.19
C PRO A 385 8.13 -19.33 5.72
N ASP A 386 8.84 -18.20 5.67
CA ASP A 386 10.22 -18.07 6.13
C ASP A 386 10.32 -17.55 7.57
N ASP A 387 9.21 -17.06 8.17
CA ASP A 387 9.21 -16.40 9.48
C ASP A 387 10.33 -15.36 9.59
N SER A 388 10.37 -14.45 8.61
CA SER A 388 11.48 -13.50 8.43
C SER A 388 11.05 -12.05 8.24
N ASN A 389 9.83 -11.78 7.77
CA ASN A 389 9.41 -10.45 7.37
C ASN A 389 8.75 -9.67 8.51
N LEU A 390 9.20 -8.42 8.70
CA LEU A 390 8.62 -7.43 9.58
C LEU A 390 8.26 -6.18 8.79
N ARG A 391 7.07 -5.62 9.03
CA ARG A 391 6.63 -4.34 8.48
C ARG A 391 6.75 -3.26 9.54
N LEU A 392 7.52 -2.21 9.23
CA LEU A 392 7.63 -1.02 10.06
C LEU A 392 6.84 0.14 9.46
N ALA A 393 6.09 0.84 10.32
CA ALA A 393 5.34 2.05 9.97
C ALA A 393 5.88 3.25 10.77
N PRO A 394 6.93 3.94 10.29
CA PRO A 394 7.59 5.01 11.04
C PRO A 394 6.75 6.30 11.14
N THR A 395 5.69 6.42 10.34
CA THR A 395 4.96 7.68 10.13
C THR A 395 4.12 8.13 11.33
N TYR A 396 3.67 7.23 12.19
CA TYR A 396 2.70 7.53 13.24
C TYR A 396 3.31 8.06 14.56
N PRO A 397 4.34 7.43 15.18
CA PRO A 397 4.89 7.89 16.45
C PRO A 397 5.55 9.27 16.35
N SER A 398 5.76 9.96 17.47
CA SER A 398 6.65 11.11 17.51
C SER A 398 8.09 10.72 17.19
N ASP A 399 8.95 11.67 16.87
CA ASP A 399 10.34 11.38 16.49
C ASP A 399 11.13 10.72 17.66
N VAL A 400 10.86 11.14 18.90
CA VAL A 400 11.47 10.57 20.12
C VAL A 400 10.97 9.14 20.36
N GLU A 401 9.67 8.91 20.26
CA GLU A 401 9.07 7.58 20.39
C GLU A 401 9.55 6.64 19.29
N LEU A 402 9.68 7.14 18.06
CA LEU A 402 10.16 6.39 16.91
C LEU A 402 11.61 5.92 17.13
N ALA A 403 12.50 6.85 17.51
CA ALA A 403 13.90 6.52 17.78
C ALA A 403 14.02 5.43 18.86
N LEU A 404 13.29 5.57 19.97
CA LEU A 404 13.28 4.60 21.05
C LEU A 404 12.70 3.24 20.62
N ALA A 405 11.62 3.23 19.86
CA ALA A 405 11.01 2.00 19.35
C ALA A 405 11.93 1.25 18.39
N CYS A 406 12.62 1.97 17.51
CA CYS A 406 13.60 1.37 16.58
C CYS A 406 14.84 0.86 17.32
N GLU A 407 15.29 1.52 18.39
CA GLU A 407 16.39 1.04 19.23
C GLU A 407 16.04 -0.30 19.89
N ILE A 408 14.81 -0.43 20.43
CA ILE A 408 14.32 -1.67 21.01
C ILE A 408 14.18 -2.76 19.94
N LEU A 409 13.70 -2.43 18.74
CA LEU A 409 13.61 -3.35 17.62
C LEU A 409 14.98 -3.90 17.21
N VAL A 410 15.98 -3.02 17.06
CA VAL A 410 17.35 -3.40 16.72
C VAL A 410 17.94 -4.35 17.77
N LEU A 411 17.69 -4.05 19.05
CA LEU A 411 18.12 -4.90 20.16
C LEU A 411 17.43 -6.28 20.11
N ALA A 412 16.12 -6.32 19.82
CA ALA A 412 15.37 -7.56 19.69
C ALA A 412 15.87 -8.42 18.49
N ILE A 413 16.21 -7.80 17.36
CA ILE A 413 16.79 -8.47 16.19
C ILE A 413 18.15 -9.09 16.58
N LYS A 414 19.02 -8.35 17.24
CA LYS A 414 20.32 -8.85 17.72
C LYS A 414 20.17 -10.05 18.64
N LEU A 415 19.25 -9.98 19.62
CA LEU A 415 18.98 -11.06 20.59
C LEU A 415 18.43 -12.31 19.88
N ALA A 416 17.40 -12.16 19.05
CA ALA A 416 16.80 -13.28 18.32
C ALA A 416 17.80 -13.98 17.39
N ALA A 417 18.68 -13.20 16.74
CA ALA A 417 19.74 -13.74 15.89
C ALA A 417 20.76 -14.56 16.68
N LEU A 418 21.20 -14.08 17.86
CA LEU A 418 22.12 -14.82 18.73
C LEU A 418 21.49 -16.12 19.23
N GLU A 419 20.23 -16.10 19.66
CA GLU A 419 19.49 -17.32 20.04
C GLU A 419 19.45 -18.33 18.89
N LYS A 420 19.18 -17.87 17.66
CA LYS A 420 19.13 -18.72 16.46
C LYS A 420 20.47 -19.34 16.11
N LEU A 421 21.57 -18.62 16.33
CA LEU A 421 22.92 -19.09 16.03
C LEU A 421 23.48 -20.05 17.11
N GLY A 422 22.75 -20.26 18.19
CA GLY A 422 23.14 -21.10 19.31
C GLY A 422 24.14 -20.41 20.24
N ILE A 423 23.63 -19.90 21.32
CA ILE A 423 24.37 -19.25 22.40
C ILE A 423 25.24 -20.28 23.12
#